data_9aca00c7b6ee9d4f877e3cca1aa9d16e
#
_entry.id   9aca00c7b6ee9d4f877e3cca1aa9d16e
#
_cell.length_a   1.000
_cell.length_b   1.000
_cell.length_c   1.000
_cell.angle_alpha   90.00
_cell.angle_beta   90.00
_cell.angle_gamma   90.00
#
_symmetry.space_group_name_H-M   'P 1'
#
loop_
_entity.id
_entity.type
_entity.pdbx_description
1 polymer ?
#
loop_
_entity_poly.entity_id
_entity_poly.type
_entity_poly.pdbx_seq_one_letter_code
_entity_poly.pdbx_strand_id
1 'polypeptide(L)'
;MKNLTQAVQLPASKIFNTANLATSLLIAAAISSVSTLSHAANVQIDAPKSTVQVVFKQMNVPVQAQFKKFTATIDYNSAKPESSKAQVDIDASSLNLPAPEYNAEVLKKEWFNAAQFPKASFVSTSMKSAGSGKLDVTGNLTIKGKTVVASFPLSIKTEGKSLTFEGSLPIKRLTFNIGEGEWKDTSMIADEVMIKFKVVANQ
;
A
#
# COMPACT_ATOMS: atom_id res chain seq x y z
N MET A 1 -20.60 -30.03 91.29
CA MET A 1 -19.46 -30.38 92.21
C MET A 1 -18.28 -29.59 91.65
N LYS A 2 -18.01 -28.54 92.38
CA LYS A 2 -16.71 -28.24 93.05
C LYS A 2 -15.58 -27.98 92.03
N ASN A 3 -15.19 -26.80 91.91
CA ASN A 3 -14.27 -25.92 92.67
C ASN A 3 -12.92 -25.84 91.91
N LEU A 4 -12.27 -24.88 91.81
CA LEU A 4 -11.78 -23.60 92.40
C LEU A 4 -10.53 -23.24 91.62
N THR A 5 -10.47 -22.05 91.11
CA THR A 5 -9.67 -20.92 91.60
C THR A 5 -8.15 -21.21 91.74
N GLN A 6 -7.32 -20.57 91.05
CA GLN A 6 -6.52 -19.46 91.64
C GLN A 6 -5.56 -18.81 90.59
N ALA A 7 -5.53 -17.55 90.66
CA ALA A 7 -4.58 -16.65 90.07
C ALA A 7 -3.25 -16.64 90.83
N VAL A 8 -2.15 -16.34 90.25
CA VAL A 8 -1.01 -15.63 90.81
C VAL A 8 -0.11 -15.08 89.69
N GLN A 9 -0.18 -13.84 89.52
CA GLN A 9 0.75 -12.71 89.59
C GLN A 9 2.19 -12.88 89.08
N LEU A 10 2.54 -11.88 88.26
CA LEU A 10 3.81 -11.43 87.72
C LEU A 10 4.99 -11.32 88.72
N PRO A 11 6.25 -11.28 88.24
CA PRO A 11 6.78 -9.94 87.95
C PRO A 11 7.66 -9.82 86.73
N ALA A 12 7.84 -8.55 86.39
CA ALA A 12 8.65 -8.01 85.33
C ALA A 12 10.16 -8.16 85.53
N SER A 13 10.92 -8.22 84.50
CA SER A 13 12.18 -7.49 84.28
C SER A 13 12.70 -7.73 82.89
N LYS A 14 12.72 -6.71 82.09
CA LYS A 14 13.88 -5.97 81.56
C LYS A 14 14.88 -6.77 80.74
N ILE A 15 15.04 -6.31 79.52
CA ILE A 15 16.28 -5.80 78.92
C ILE A 15 16.55 -6.32 77.53
N PHE A 16 16.61 -5.34 76.67
CA PHE A 16 17.47 -5.12 75.50
C PHE A 16 17.58 -6.15 74.36
N ASN A 17 17.25 -5.67 73.26
CA ASN A 17 18.08 -5.31 72.08
C ASN A 17 18.10 -6.32 70.97
N THR A 18 17.75 -5.94 69.91
CA THR A 18 18.42 -5.66 68.63
C THR A 18 17.44 -5.78 67.48
N ALA A 19 17.45 -4.72 66.80
CA ALA A 19 16.82 -4.54 65.49
C ALA A 19 17.29 -5.60 64.51
N ASN A 20 16.36 -6.23 63.81
CA ASN A 20 16.61 -6.70 62.46
C ASN A 20 15.43 -6.27 61.63
N LEU A 21 15.60 -5.11 61.02
CA LEU A 21 14.78 -4.66 59.88
C LEU A 21 15.10 -5.63 58.71
N ALA A 22 14.26 -6.59 58.49
CA ALA A 22 14.18 -7.27 57.23
C ALA A 22 13.38 -6.38 56.26
N THR A 23 14.11 -5.48 55.60
CA THR A 23 13.58 -4.65 54.48
C THR A 23 13.34 -5.59 53.29
N SER A 24 12.12 -6.05 53.13
CA SER A 24 11.67 -6.74 51.92
C SER A 24 11.62 -5.73 50.78
N LEU A 25 12.71 -5.63 50.00
CA LEU A 25 12.81 -4.84 48.79
C LEU A 25 11.97 -5.53 47.69
N LEU A 26 10.71 -5.19 47.56
CA LEU A 26 9.87 -5.52 46.41
C LEU A 26 10.41 -4.73 45.21
N ILE A 27 11.32 -5.32 44.43
CA ILE A 27 11.69 -4.82 43.12
C ILE A 27 10.49 -5.11 42.17
N ALA A 28 9.59 -4.16 42.04
CA ALA A 28 8.63 -4.13 40.94
C ALA A 28 9.42 -3.83 39.68
N ALA A 29 9.76 -4.88 38.92
CA ALA A 29 10.29 -4.76 37.56
C ALA A 29 9.17 -4.24 36.69
N ALA A 30 9.08 -2.92 36.51
CA ALA A 30 8.27 -2.29 35.49
C ALA A 30 8.87 -2.67 34.13
N ILE A 31 8.32 -3.72 33.51
CA ILE A 31 8.56 -4.05 32.12
C ILE A 31 7.87 -2.97 31.31
N SER A 32 8.60 -1.90 30.99
CA SER A 32 8.19 -0.89 30.04
C SER A 32 8.12 -1.54 28.68
N SER A 33 6.93 -1.98 28.26
CA SER A 33 6.67 -2.41 26.90
C SER A 33 6.86 -1.19 25.99
N VAL A 34 8.05 -1.05 25.42
CA VAL A 34 8.30 -0.08 24.35
C VAL A 34 7.53 -0.58 23.15
N SER A 35 6.29 -0.11 23.01
CA SER A 35 5.53 -0.26 21.78
C SER A 35 6.26 0.55 20.70
N THR A 36 7.06 -0.14 19.90
CA THR A 36 7.60 0.46 18.67
C THR A 36 6.41 0.76 17.79
N LEU A 37 6.01 2.03 17.76
CA LEU A 37 5.09 2.56 16.76
C LEU A 37 5.76 2.34 15.39
N SER A 38 5.39 1.26 14.72
CA SER A 38 5.77 1.03 13.34
C SER A 38 5.09 2.12 12.51
N HIS A 39 5.81 3.21 12.27
CA HIS A 39 5.36 4.26 11.37
C HIS A 39 5.41 3.69 9.95
N ALA A 40 4.28 3.69 9.28
CA ALA A 40 4.24 3.54 7.85
C ALA A 40 5.09 4.68 7.27
N ALA A 41 6.12 4.35 6.50
CA ALA A 41 7.03 5.33 5.94
C ALA A 41 6.50 5.76 4.56
N ASN A 42 6.27 7.05 4.40
CA ASN A 42 6.08 7.64 3.08
C ASN A 42 7.36 7.44 2.28
N VAL A 43 7.32 6.52 1.31
CA VAL A 43 8.50 6.21 0.50
C VAL A 43 8.65 7.23 -0.62
N GLN A 44 9.88 7.71 -0.85
CA GLN A 44 10.16 8.65 -1.91
C GLN A 44 10.32 7.93 -3.26
N ILE A 45 9.48 8.28 -4.23
CA ILE A 45 9.50 7.66 -5.55
C ILE A 45 10.72 8.11 -6.36
N ASP A 46 11.46 7.15 -6.91
CA ASP A 46 12.52 7.34 -7.89
C ASP A 46 11.88 7.32 -9.29
N ALA A 47 11.40 8.48 -9.73
CA ALA A 47 10.67 8.60 -11.00
C ALA A 47 11.50 8.12 -12.22
N PRO A 48 12.82 8.40 -12.35
CA PRO A 48 13.64 7.91 -13.44
C PRO A 48 13.72 6.39 -13.55
N LYS A 49 13.61 5.67 -12.42
CA LYS A 49 13.65 4.20 -12.39
C LYS A 49 12.26 3.56 -12.43
N SER A 50 11.23 4.38 -12.44
CA SER A 50 9.83 3.94 -12.42
C SER A 50 9.20 4.04 -13.80
N THR A 51 8.29 3.12 -14.10
CA THR A 51 7.60 3.06 -15.41
C THR A 51 6.15 2.70 -15.26
N VAL A 52 5.30 3.31 -16.10
CA VAL A 52 3.90 2.90 -16.30
C VAL A 52 3.68 2.72 -17.80
N GLN A 53 3.29 1.53 -18.20
CA GLN A 53 3.17 1.13 -19.59
C GLN A 53 1.79 0.50 -19.82
N VAL A 54 1.33 0.59 -21.08
CA VAL A 54 0.17 -0.15 -21.55
C VAL A 54 0.57 -1.03 -22.73
N VAL A 55 0.04 -2.24 -22.74
CA VAL A 55 0.19 -3.18 -23.86
C VAL A 55 -1.20 -3.51 -24.37
N PHE A 56 -1.43 -3.28 -25.63
CA PHE A 56 -2.69 -3.60 -26.31
C PHE A 56 -2.40 -4.26 -27.65
N LYS A 57 -3.42 -4.82 -28.30
CA LYS A 57 -3.28 -5.39 -29.65
C LYS A 57 -3.94 -4.48 -30.67
N GLN A 58 -3.22 -4.17 -31.74
CA GLN A 58 -3.72 -3.51 -32.94
C GLN A 58 -3.64 -4.52 -34.10
N MET A 59 -4.78 -4.90 -34.66
CA MET A 59 -4.85 -5.96 -35.68
C MET A 59 -4.09 -7.22 -35.26
N ASN A 60 -4.31 -7.65 -34.02
CA ASN A 60 -3.62 -8.78 -33.35
C ASN A 60 -2.11 -8.62 -33.12
N VAL A 61 -1.49 -7.51 -33.49
CA VAL A 61 -0.08 -7.21 -33.23
C VAL A 61 0.04 -6.51 -31.87
N PRO A 62 0.86 -7.00 -30.94
CA PRO A 62 1.09 -6.30 -29.66
C PRO A 62 1.78 -4.96 -29.87
N VAL A 63 1.20 -3.91 -29.28
CA VAL A 63 1.75 -2.56 -29.25
C VAL A 63 1.98 -2.18 -27.79
N GLN A 64 3.16 -1.66 -27.49
CA GLN A 64 3.50 -1.17 -26.15
C GLN A 64 3.67 0.35 -26.20
N ALA A 65 3.02 1.04 -25.27
CA ALA A 65 3.14 2.48 -25.09
C ALA A 65 3.45 2.80 -23.62
N GLN A 66 4.00 3.98 -23.35
CA GLN A 66 4.43 4.38 -22.01
C GLN A 66 3.88 5.76 -21.65
N PHE A 67 3.34 5.90 -20.44
CA PHE A 67 3.09 7.20 -19.85
C PHE A 67 4.40 7.78 -19.31
N LYS A 68 4.75 8.99 -19.76
CA LYS A 68 6.00 9.67 -19.37
C LYS A 68 5.88 10.46 -18.09
N LYS A 69 4.64 10.80 -17.67
CA LYS A 69 4.39 11.62 -16.48
C LYS A 69 3.36 10.93 -15.60
N PHE A 70 3.76 10.61 -14.39
CA PHE A 70 2.90 10.12 -13.32
C PHE A 70 3.47 10.51 -11.97
N THR A 71 2.64 10.49 -10.95
CA THR A 71 3.02 10.63 -9.54
C THR A 71 2.48 9.43 -8.77
N ALA A 72 3.21 9.01 -7.76
CA ALA A 72 2.75 7.99 -6.85
C ALA A 72 3.04 8.40 -5.41
N THR A 73 2.09 8.17 -4.52
CA THR A 73 2.25 8.27 -3.08
C THR A 73 2.01 6.89 -2.51
N ILE A 74 3.01 6.35 -1.85
CA ILE A 74 2.96 5.00 -1.28
C ILE A 74 3.32 5.12 0.19
N ASP A 75 2.39 4.70 1.04
CA ASP A 75 2.57 4.53 2.46
C ASP A 75 2.65 3.03 2.73
N TYR A 76 3.87 2.50 2.82
CA TYR A 76 4.11 1.07 2.91
C TYR A 76 4.60 0.67 4.30
N ASN A 77 3.87 -0.26 4.90
CA ASN A 77 4.25 -0.90 6.16
C ASN A 77 4.55 -2.38 5.93
N SER A 78 5.84 -2.74 5.95
CA SER A 78 6.27 -4.12 5.71
C SER A 78 5.85 -5.10 6.81
N ALA A 79 5.69 -4.61 8.06
CA ALA A 79 5.25 -5.42 9.19
C ALA A 79 3.74 -5.64 9.21
N LYS A 80 2.97 -4.70 8.60
CA LYS A 80 1.51 -4.74 8.53
C LYS A 80 1.03 -4.28 7.16
N PRO A 81 1.22 -5.07 6.10
CA PRO A 81 0.93 -4.69 4.73
C PRO A 81 -0.53 -4.23 4.50
N GLU A 82 -1.48 -4.76 5.25
CA GLU A 82 -2.90 -4.40 5.19
C GLU A 82 -3.18 -2.96 5.66
N SER A 83 -2.26 -2.31 6.37
CA SER A 83 -2.34 -0.89 6.72
C SER A 83 -1.77 0.02 5.65
N SER A 84 -1.12 -0.54 4.62
CA SER A 84 -0.49 0.21 3.54
C SER A 84 -1.52 0.87 2.63
N LYS A 85 -1.12 1.99 2.03
CA LYS A 85 -1.95 2.75 1.08
C LYS A 85 -1.11 3.14 -0.13
N ALA A 86 -1.76 3.22 -1.28
CA ALA A 86 -1.14 3.73 -2.50
C ALA A 86 -2.14 4.58 -3.29
N GLN A 87 -1.64 5.68 -3.82
CA GLN A 87 -2.32 6.50 -4.80
C GLN A 87 -1.37 6.75 -5.96
N VAL A 88 -1.87 6.60 -7.19
CA VAL A 88 -1.13 6.87 -8.42
C VAL A 88 -1.98 7.76 -9.29
N ASP A 89 -1.41 8.87 -9.75
CA ASP A 89 -2.01 9.78 -10.72
C ASP A 89 -1.16 9.80 -11.99
N ILE A 90 -1.78 9.61 -13.14
CA ILE A 90 -1.13 9.53 -14.45
C ILE A 90 -1.65 10.68 -15.31
N ASP A 91 -0.74 11.46 -15.89
CA ASP A 91 -1.07 12.47 -16.89
C ASP A 91 -1.45 11.75 -18.20
N ALA A 92 -2.73 11.83 -18.57
CA ALA A 92 -3.26 11.18 -19.79
C ALA A 92 -2.56 11.70 -21.07
N SER A 93 -2.13 12.97 -21.07
CA SER A 93 -1.43 13.58 -22.22
C SER A 93 0.00 13.10 -22.39
N SER A 94 0.54 12.39 -21.41
CA SER A 94 1.91 11.88 -21.42
C SER A 94 2.08 10.51 -22.09
N LEU A 95 1.01 9.94 -22.63
CA LEU A 95 1.10 8.66 -23.36
C LEU A 95 1.96 8.85 -24.60
N ASN A 96 3.00 8.04 -24.72
CA ASN A 96 3.93 8.02 -25.84
C ASN A 96 3.81 6.69 -26.58
N LEU A 97 3.22 6.73 -27.75
CA LEU A 97 3.05 5.59 -28.66
C LEU A 97 4.31 5.41 -29.52
N PRO A 98 4.60 4.19 -30.00
CA PRO A 98 5.70 3.93 -30.95
C PRO A 98 5.57 4.71 -32.25
N ALA A 99 4.34 5.00 -32.68
CA ALA A 99 4.01 5.83 -33.83
C ALA A 99 3.54 7.20 -33.36
N PRO A 100 4.43 8.22 -33.32
CA PRO A 100 4.16 9.52 -32.67
C PRO A 100 2.99 10.30 -33.25
N GLU A 101 2.64 10.06 -34.52
CA GLU A 101 1.51 10.66 -35.21
C GLU A 101 0.15 10.35 -34.53
N TYR A 102 0.06 9.25 -33.80
CA TYR A 102 -1.16 8.89 -33.03
C TYR A 102 -1.20 9.52 -31.63
N ASN A 103 -0.13 10.14 -31.14
CA ASN A 103 -0.13 10.76 -29.81
C ASN A 103 -1.18 11.86 -29.69
N ALA A 104 -1.42 12.65 -30.77
CA ALA A 104 -2.48 13.66 -30.77
C ALA A 104 -3.89 13.04 -30.85
N GLU A 105 -4.01 11.90 -31.56
CA GLU A 105 -5.29 11.22 -31.73
C GLU A 105 -5.82 10.68 -30.41
N VAL A 106 -4.97 10.03 -29.61
CA VAL A 106 -5.38 9.43 -28.33
C VAL A 106 -5.82 10.45 -27.28
N LEU A 107 -5.54 11.73 -27.49
CA LEU A 107 -6.00 12.81 -26.59
C LEU A 107 -7.40 13.31 -26.89
N LYS A 108 -7.95 12.99 -28.07
CA LYS A 108 -9.26 13.43 -28.52
C LYS A 108 -10.41 12.82 -27.71
N LYS A 109 -11.63 13.34 -27.97
CA LYS A 109 -12.87 12.96 -27.25
C LYS A 109 -13.18 11.46 -27.33
N GLU A 110 -12.91 10.84 -28.46
CA GLU A 110 -13.17 9.41 -28.71
C GLU A 110 -12.24 8.52 -27.87
N TRP A 111 -11.09 9.05 -27.46
CA TRP A 111 -10.07 8.38 -26.66
C TRP A 111 -10.05 8.91 -25.22
N PHE A 112 -8.94 9.44 -24.76
CA PHE A 112 -8.80 9.89 -23.36
C PHE A 112 -9.61 11.17 -23.05
N ASN A 113 -9.96 11.96 -24.08
CA ASN A 113 -10.55 13.29 -23.89
C ASN A 113 -9.74 14.11 -22.87
N ALA A 114 -8.44 14.20 -23.09
CA ALA A 114 -7.49 14.71 -22.09
C ALA A 114 -7.75 16.17 -21.70
N ALA A 115 -8.44 16.94 -22.55
CA ALA A 115 -8.88 18.30 -22.23
C ALA A 115 -9.89 18.34 -21.07
N GLN A 116 -10.77 17.35 -21.00
CA GLN A 116 -11.77 17.23 -19.92
C GLN A 116 -11.30 16.33 -18.79
N PHE A 117 -10.53 15.30 -19.10
CA PHE A 117 -10.03 14.30 -18.15
C PHE A 117 -8.50 14.21 -18.24
N PRO A 118 -7.77 15.20 -17.72
CA PRO A 118 -6.31 15.25 -17.86
C PRO A 118 -5.58 14.14 -17.10
N LYS A 119 -6.26 13.48 -16.16
CA LYS A 119 -5.66 12.47 -15.31
C LYS A 119 -6.46 11.15 -15.31
N ALA A 120 -5.72 10.05 -15.26
CA ALA A 120 -6.21 8.77 -14.77
C ALA A 120 -5.63 8.55 -13.38
N SER A 121 -6.36 7.87 -12.49
CA SER A 121 -5.92 7.65 -11.11
C SER A 121 -6.26 6.25 -10.61
N PHE A 122 -5.42 5.75 -9.71
CA PHE A 122 -5.68 4.56 -8.92
C PHE A 122 -5.53 4.89 -7.44
N VAL A 123 -6.52 4.51 -6.62
CA VAL A 123 -6.47 4.66 -5.16
C VAL A 123 -6.76 3.30 -4.54
N SER A 124 -5.79 2.77 -3.78
CA SER A 124 -5.96 1.50 -3.09
C SER A 124 -7.04 1.59 -2.01
N THR A 125 -7.86 0.54 -1.89
CA THR A 125 -8.86 0.38 -0.83
C THR A 125 -8.52 -0.77 0.10
N SER A 126 -7.75 -1.74 -0.39
CA SER A 126 -7.30 -2.91 0.38
C SER A 126 -5.98 -3.43 -0.17
N MET A 127 -5.09 -3.83 0.73
CA MET A 127 -3.89 -4.59 0.43
C MET A 127 -3.85 -5.79 1.35
N LYS A 128 -3.74 -7.01 0.80
CA LYS A 128 -3.69 -8.24 1.58
C LYS A 128 -2.41 -8.98 1.29
N SER A 129 -1.76 -9.50 2.32
CA SER A 129 -0.57 -10.31 2.12
C SER A 129 -0.92 -11.60 1.36
N ALA A 130 -0.18 -11.89 0.30
CA ALA A 130 -0.29 -13.10 -0.53
C ALA A 130 0.98 -13.96 -0.45
N GLY A 131 1.79 -13.78 0.60
CA GLY A 131 3.05 -14.48 0.84
C GLY A 131 4.25 -13.54 0.74
N SER A 132 5.45 -14.09 0.86
CA SER A 132 6.70 -13.32 0.88
C SER A 132 6.83 -12.37 -0.30
N GLY A 133 6.83 -11.06 -0.03
CA GLY A 133 7.00 -10.03 -1.04
C GLY A 133 5.86 -9.92 -2.06
N LYS A 134 4.66 -10.44 -1.75
CA LYS A 134 3.47 -10.36 -2.62
C LYS A 134 2.28 -9.82 -1.85
N LEU A 135 1.49 -8.98 -2.53
CA LEU A 135 0.22 -8.46 -2.04
C LEU A 135 -0.87 -8.64 -3.10
N ASP A 136 -2.08 -8.90 -2.66
CA ASP A 136 -3.28 -8.71 -3.47
C ASP A 136 -3.81 -7.31 -3.19
N VAL A 137 -3.76 -6.45 -4.19
CA VAL A 137 -4.17 -5.04 -4.11
C VAL A 137 -5.53 -4.88 -4.77
N THR A 138 -6.45 -4.24 -4.05
CA THR A 138 -7.75 -3.81 -4.59
C THR A 138 -7.86 -2.29 -4.44
N GLY A 139 -8.44 -1.63 -5.43
CA GLY A 139 -8.62 -0.18 -5.40
C GLY A 139 -9.56 0.32 -6.47
N ASN A 140 -9.77 1.63 -6.46
CA ASN A 140 -10.58 2.34 -7.43
C ASN A 140 -9.69 2.85 -8.56
N LEU A 141 -9.91 2.36 -9.77
CA LEU A 141 -9.29 2.84 -11.00
C LEU A 141 -10.24 3.79 -11.71
N THR A 142 -9.82 5.03 -11.90
CA THR A 142 -10.58 6.05 -12.61
C THR A 142 -9.86 6.43 -13.90
N ILE A 143 -10.53 6.25 -15.03
CA ILE A 143 -10.05 6.65 -16.36
C ILE A 143 -11.19 7.35 -17.09
N LYS A 144 -10.92 8.48 -17.72
CA LYS A 144 -11.91 9.29 -18.48
C LYS A 144 -13.20 9.53 -17.66
N GLY A 145 -13.04 9.86 -16.35
CA GLY A 145 -14.14 10.13 -15.43
C GLY A 145 -14.93 8.91 -14.94
N LYS A 146 -14.63 7.70 -15.44
CA LYS A 146 -15.30 6.46 -15.02
C LYS A 146 -14.45 5.69 -14.02
N THR A 147 -15.05 5.33 -12.88
CA THR A 147 -14.40 4.59 -11.79
C THR A 147 -14.88 3.15 -11.76
N VAL A 148 -13.93 2.22 -11.67
CA VAL A 148 -14.18 0.78 -11.56
C VAL A 148 -13.28 0.21 -10.47
N VAL A 149 -13.80 -0.73 -9.69
CA VAL A 149 -12.98 -1.51 -8.74
C VAL A 149 -12.06 -2.43 -9.54
N ALA A 150 -10.78 -2.34 -9.27
CA ALA A 150 -9.74 -3.15 -9.90
C ALA A 150 -8.94 -3.90 -8.84
N SER A 151 -8.55 -5.14 -9.16
CA SER A 151 -7.71 -5.96 -8.28
C SER A 151 -6.58 -6.59 -9.09
N PHE A 152 -5.39 -6.63 -8.50
CA PHE A 152 -4.21 -7.20 -9.14
C PHE A 152 -3.18 -7.68 -8.12
N PRO A 153 -2.36 -8.68 -8.48
CA PRO A 153 -1.22 -9.07 -7.68
C PRO A 153 -0.09 -8.05 -7.82
N LEU A 154 0.53 -7.70 -6.70
CA LEU A 154 1.68 -6.82 -6.58
C LEU A 154 2.86 -7.60 -6.02
N SER A 155 4.00 -7.53 -6.68
CA SER A 155 5.28 -8.04 -6.16
C SER A 155 6.10 -6.90 -5.58
N ILE A 156 6.71 -7.12 -4.41
CA ILE A 156 7.59 -6.17 -3.74
C ILE A 156 8.95 -6.81 -3.57
N LYS A 157 9.99 -6.15 -4.08
CA LYS A 157 11.38 -6.52 -3.87
C LYS A 157 12.06 -5.45 -3.03
N THR A 158 12.81 -5.88 -2.03
CA THR A 158 13.59 -5.00 -1.15
C THR A 158 15.07 -5.23 -1.41
N GLU A 159 15.78 -4.18 -1.79
CA GLU A 159 17.23 -4.20 -2.00
C GLU A 159 17.86 -3.03 -1.23
N GLY A 160 18.39 -3.34 -0.04
CA GLY A 160 18.89 -2.33 0.89
C GLY A 160 17.75 -1.38 1.32
N LYS A 161 17.87 -0.10 0.97
CA LYS A 161 16.84 0.93 1.23
C LYS A 161 15.86 1.11 0.06
N SER A 162 16.07 0.40 -1.05
CA SER A 162 15.22 0.52 -2.23
C SER A 162 14.11 -0.52 -2.20
N LEU A 163 12.91 -0.08 -2.49
CA LEU A 163 11.72 -0.91 -2.69
C LEU A 163 11.31 -0.84 -4.16
N THR A 164 11.08 -1.98 -4.77
CA THR A 164 10.53 -2.07 -6.12
C THR A 164 9.16 -2.72 -6.06
N PHE A 165 8.13 -2.00 -6.50
CA PHE A 165 6.76 -2.44 -6.62
C PHE A 165 6.46 -2.74 -8.08
N GLU A 166 6.15 -4.00 -8.41
CA GLU A 166 5.85 -4.44 -9.78
C GLU A 166 4.50 -5.13 -9.84
N GLY A 167 3.70 -4.78 -10.84
CA GLY A 167 2.41 -5.40 -11.05
C GLY A 167 1.90 -5.25 -12.48
N SER A 168 0.81 -5.96 -12.76
CA SER A 168 0.09 -5.85 -14.02
C SER A 168 -1.41 -5.96 -13.76
N LEU A 169 -2.18 -5.16 -14.51
CA LEU A 169 -3.63 -5.07 -14.38
C LEU A 169 -4.27 -5.14 -15.76
N PRO A 170 -4.99 -6.22 -16.08
CA PRO A 170 -5.80 -6.28 -17.30
C PRO A 170 -7.05 -5.40 -17.13
N ILE A 171 -7.34 -4.60 -18.14
CA ILE A 171 -8.56 -3.80 -18.21
C ILE A 171 -9.23 -3.98 -19.58
N LYS A 172 -10.50 -3.63 -19.67
CA LYS A 172 -11.22 -3.47 -20.92
C LYS A 172 -11.36 -1.99 -21.22
N ARG A 173 -10.75 -1.49 -22.31
CA ARG A 173 -10.73 -0.08 -22.67
C ARG A 173 -12.14 0.50 -22.88
N LEU A 174 -13.05 -0.27 -23.45
CA LEU A 174 -14.43 0.15 -23.71
C LEU A 174 -15.23 0.35 -22.40
N THR A 175 -14.85 -0.32 -21.32
CA THR A 175 -15.40 -0.07 -19.98
C THR A 175 -15.20 1.39 -19.56
N PHE A 176 -14.12 2.02 -19.98
CA PHE A 176 -13.80 3.42 -19.66
C PHE A 176 -14.10 4.39 -20.80
N ASN A 177 -14.88 3.96 -21.79
CA ASN A 177 -15.18 4.74 -22.99
C ASN A 177 -13.94 5.21 -23.76
N ILE A 178 -12.87 4.40 -23.74
CA ILE A 178 -11.65 4.64 -24.52
C ILE A 178 -11.81 3.98 -25.88
N GLY A 179 -11.77 4.78 -26.95
CA GLY A 179 -12.01 4.34 -28.32
C GLY A 179 -13.51 4.21 -28.61
N GLU A 180 -14.21 5.33 -28.62
CA GLU A 180 -15.63 5.43 -28.98
C GLU A 180 -15.80 5.65 -30.50
N GLY A 181 -17.05 5.64 -30.97
CA GLY A 181 -17.37 5.81 -32.38
C GLY A 181 -16.83 4.65 -33.23
N GLU A 182 -16.11 4.98 -34.28
CA GLU A 182 -15.47 4.00 -35.19
C GLU A 182 -14.43 3.12 -34.50
N TRP A 183 -13.82 3.61 -33.40
CA TRP A 183 -12.82 2.88 -32.62
C TRP A 183 -13.41 1.80 -31.70
N LYS A 184 -14.72 1.62 -31.65
CA LYS A 184 -15.38 0.53 -30.93
C LYS A 184 -15.12 -0.84 -31.52
N ASP A 185 -14.74 -0.88 -32.79
CA ASP A 185 -14.40 -2.14 -33.46
C ASP A 185 -13.15 -2.75 -32.82
N THR A 186 -13.37 -3.88 -32.12
CA THR A 186 -12.29 -4.59 -31.41
C THR A 186 -11.42 -5.42 -32.32
N SER A 187 -11.76 -5.58 -33.60
CA SER A 187 -10.90 -6.21 -34.61
C SER A 187 -9.71 -5.34 -34.98
N MET A 188 -9.90 -4.01 -34.97
CA MET A 188 -8.83 -3.03 -35.22
C MET A 188 -7.96 -2.84 -34.00
N ILE A 189 -8.59 -2.54 -32.84
CA ILE A 189 -7.89 -2.36 -31.57
C ILE A 189 -8.62 -3.18 -30.51
N ALA A 190 -7.97 -4.17 -29.96
CA ALA A 190 -8.54 -5.08 -28.97
C ALA A 190 -9.10 -4.31 -27.75
N ASP A 191 -10.19 -4.83 -27.18
CA ASP A 191 -10.78 -4.27 -25.96
C ASP A 191 -9.87 -4.45 -24.74
N GLU A 192 -9.16 -5.59 -24.69
CA GLU A 192 -8.25 -5.90 -23.60
C GLU A 192 -6.95 -5.10 -23.70
N VAL A 193 -6.59 -4.43 -22.62
CA VAL A 193 -5.36 -3.66 -22.43
C VAL A 193 -4.70 -4.10 -21.15
N MET A 194 -3.42 -4.41 -21.19
CA MET A 194 -2.63 -4.72 -20.00
C MET A 194 -1.87 -3.49 -19.52
N ILE A 195 -2.21 -2.99 -18.35
CA ILE A 195 -1.41 -1.98 -17.67
C ILE A 195 -0.28 -2.70 -16.93
N LYS A 196 0.98 -2.32 -17.20
CA LYS A 196 2.17 -2.83 -16.50
C LYS A 196 2.86 -1.68 -15.81
N PHE A 197 3.28 -1.88 -14.59
CA PHE A 197 4.00 -0.85 -13.86
C PHE A 197 5.14 -1.44 -13.04
N LYS A 198 6.16 -0.62 -12.92
CA LYS A 198 7.28 -0.79 -12.01
C LYS A 198 7.51 0.55 -11.32
N VAL A 199 7.37 0.58 -10.01
CA VAL A 199 7.61 1.79 -9.19
C VAL A 199 8.75 1.50 -8.25
N VAL A 200 9.81 2.29 -8.34
CA VAL A 200 10.98 2.22 -7.45
C VAL A 200 10.87 3.35 -6.44
N ALA A 201 11.08 3.02 -5.18
CA ALA A 201 11.02 3.98 -4.08
C ALA A 201 12.14 3.74 -3.09
N ASN A 202 12.53 4.79 -2.36
CA ASN A 202 13.57 4.74 -1.33
C ASN A 202 12.94 5.02 0.05
N GLN A 203 13.38 4.23 1.05
CA GLN A 203 13.05 4.41 2.48
C GLN A 203 14.02 5.35 3.16
#